data_6f13f8559894409c71c6e94cc2bad2af
#
_entry.id   6f13f8559894409c71c6e94cc2bad2af
#
_cell.length_a   1.000
_cell.length_b   1.000
_cell.length_c   1.000
_cell.angle_alpha   90.00
_cell.angle_beta   90.00
_cell.angle_gamma   90.00
#
_symmetry.space_group_name_H-M   'P 1'
#
loop_
_entity.id
_entity.type
_entity.pdbx_description
1 polymer ?
#
loop_
_entity_poly.entity_id
_entity_poly.type
_entity_poly.pdbx_seq_one_letter_code
_entity_poly.pdbx_strand_id
1 'polypeptide(L)'
;MTTFIDQYVLPLLANINDPQTQQSLLDLQAISGIQTLDHRLSLKLTLGYPGEAVQQALAKTLGESLSELPGIENVVVDVGWRVPISTGSTEKKSLENVRNVIAVASGKGGVGKSTTTVNLALALSRLGANVGILDADIYGPNQAQMLGAAGRRPEVRDEKTILPVIAHGIQSMSMGYLLTENTPVVWRGPMATGALQQLLFQTQWQDLDYLFVDMPPGTGDIQLT
;
A
#
# COMPACT_ATOMS: atom_id res chain seq x y z
N MET A 1 -9.16 -0.05 41.10
CA MET A 1 -9.82 1.27 40.82
C MET A 1 -9.96 1.41 39.35
N THR A 2 -11.18 1.54 38.82
CA THR A 2 -11.42 1.80 37.41
C THR A 2 -10.93 3.22 37.11
N THR A 3 -10.11 3.38 36.08
CA THR A 3 -9.61 4.72 35.69
C THR A 3 -10.70 5.52 34.96
N PHE A 4 -10.54 6.86 34.88
CA PHE A 4 -11.42 7.70 34.05
C PHE A 4 -11.52 7.19 32.61
N ILE A 5 -10.39 6.73 32.07
CA ILE A 5 -10.33 6.17 30.72
C ILE A 5 -11.22 4.94 30.61
N ASP A 6 -11.11 3.98 31.55
CA ASP A 6 -11.92 2.75 31.53
C ASP A 6 -13.42 3.00 31.70
N GLN A 7 -13.76 4.02 32.49
CA GLN A 7 -15.16 4.30 32.84
C GLN A 7 -15.89 5.09 31.76
N TYR A 8 -15.22 6.03 31.09
CA TYR A 8 -15.87 6.99 30.19
C TYR A 8 -15.35 6.93 28.74
N VAL A 9 -14.05 6.83 28.56
CA VAL A 9 -13.44 6.96 27.22
C VAL A 9 -13.57 5.67 26.42
N LEU A 10 -13.19 4.52 26.99
CA LEU A 10 -13.24 3.24 26.27
C LEU A 10 -14.67 2.84 25.86
N PRO A 11 -15.71 2.97 26.72
CA PRO A 11 -17.08 2.69 26.31
C PRO A 11 -17.59 3.59 25.18
N LEU A 12 -17.18 4.85 25.14
CA LEU A 12 -17.50 5.75 24.04
C LEU A 12 -16.83 5.30 22.76
N LEU A 13 -15.53 4.99 22.79
CA LEU A 13 -14.78 4.53 21.62
C LEU A 13 -15.28 3.19 21.10
N ALA A 14 -15.83 2.31 21.96
CA ALA A 14 -16.44 1.05 21.55
C ALA A 14 -17.69 1.24 20.67
N ASN A 15 -18.37 2.38 20.80
CA ASN A 15 -19.57 2.71 20.03
C ASN A 15 -19.28 3.54 18.76
N ILE A 16 -18.02 3.95 18.55
CA ILE A 16 -17.63 4.69 17.35
C ILE A 16 -16.97 3.71 16.38
N ASN A 17 -17.59 3.58 15.20
CA ASN A 17 -17.10 2.70 14.16
C ASN A 17 -16.23 3.47 13.18
N ASP A 18 -15.21 2.78 12.71
CA ASP A 18 -14.44 3.20 11.55
C ASP A 18 -15.35 3.28 10.32
N PRO A 19 -15.37 4.40 9.57
CA PRO A 19 -16.32 4.59 8.47
C PRO A 19 -16.09 3.66 7.28
N GLN A 20 -14.89 3.10 7.11
CA GLN A 20 -14.58 2.20 6.00
C GLN A 20 -14.85 0.74 6.34
N THR A 21 -14.42 0.31 7.51
CA THR A 21 -14.54 -1.10 7.92
C THR A 21 -15.83 -1.41 8.65
N GLN A 22 -16.54 -0.39 9.15
CA GLN A 22 -17.75 -0.50 9.99
C GLN A 22 -17.51 -1.26 11.31
N GLN A 23 -16.27 -1.47 11.71
CA GLN A 23 -15.87 -2.09 12.98
C GLN A 23 -15.58 -1.01 14.01
N SER A 24 -15.73 -1.33 15.30
CA SER A 24 -15.41 -0.38 16.35
C SER A 24 -13.90 -0.08 16.39
N LEU A 25 -13.55 1.13 16.82
CA LEU A 25 -12.14 1.54 16.93
C LEU A 25 -11.37 0.68 17.94
N LEU A 26 -12.06 0.07 18.91
CA LEU A 26 -11.47 -0.88 19.85
C LEU A 26 -11.19 -2.22 19.19
N ASP A 27 -12.15 -2.78 18.46
CA ASP A 27 -11.99 -4.07 17.77
C ASP A 27 -10.86 -4.02 16.73
N LEU A 28 -10.72 -2.88 16.05
CA LEU A 28 -9.63 -2.62 15.11
C LEU A 28 -8.26 -2.42 15.79
N GLN A 29 -8.22 -2.33 17.12
CA GLN A 29 -7.00 -1.95 17.86
C GLN A 29 -6.37 -0.66 17.33
N ALA A 30 -7.21 0.26 16.84
CA ALA A 30 -6.77 1.50 16.22
C ALA A 30 -6.19 2.51 17.23
N ILE A 31 -6.41 2.31 18.53
CA ILE A 31 -5.97 3.20 19.59
C ILE A 31 -4.48 2.98 19.86
N SER A 32 -3.66 3.96 19.52
CA SER A 32 -2.21 3.95 19.76
C SER A 32 -1.77 4.72 21.01
N GLY A 33 -2.65 5.52 21.59
CA GLY A 33 -2.40 6.21 22.85
C GLY A 33 -3.60 6.96 23.37
N ILE A 34 -3.81 6.93 24.70
CA ILE A 34 -4.78 7.74 25.43
C ILE A 34 -4.09 8.31 26.67
N GLN A 35 -4.24 9.61 26.90
CA GLN A 35 -3.72 10.28 28.09
C GLN A 35 -4.70 11.32 28.59
N THR A 36 -4.85 11.41 29.92
CA THR A 36 -5.61 12.47 30.59
C THR A 36 -4.72 13.17 31.59
N LEU A 37 -4.64 14.48 31.49
CA LEU A 37 -3.85 15.33 32.39
C LEU A 37 -4.52 16.70 32.50
N ASP A 38 -4.78 17.17 33.73
CA ASP A 38 -5.28 18.53 34.03
C ASP A 38 -6.47 18.93 33.14
N HIS A 39 -7.56 18.15 33.14
CA HIS A 39 -8.77 18.37 32.32
C HIS A 39 -8.57 18.30 30.80
N ARG A 40 -7.38 17.85 30.36
CA ARG A 40 -7.06 17.64 28.95
C ARG A 40 -7.05 16.15 28.64
N LEU A 41 -7.74 15.77 27.54
CA LEU A 41 -7.72 14.44 26.96
C LEU A 41 -6.95 14.45 25.66
N SER A 42 -5.96 13.59 25.53
CA SER A 42 -5.22 13.37 24.28
C SER A 42 -5.47 11.94 23.81
N LEU A 43 -6.00 11.80 22.59
CA LEU A 43 -6.26 10.52 21.94
C LEU A 43 -5.43 10.43 20.66
N LYS A 44 -4.69 9.35 20.53
CA LYS A 44 -3.95 9.03 19.30
C LYS A 44 -4.49 7.75 18.68
N LEU A 45 -4.85 7.82 17.40
CA LEU A 45 -5.33 6.70 16.59
C LEU A 45 -4.38 6.42 15.44
N THR A 46 -4.32 5.15 15.05
CA THR A 46 -3.59 4.69 13.86
C THR A 46 -4.51 3.77 13.06
N LEU A 47 -5.03 4.27 11.93
CA LEU A 47 -5.84 3.49 11.01
C LEU A 47 -4.98 2.54 10.17
N GLY A 48 -5.56 1.44 9.71
CA GLY A 48 -4.88 0.46 8.85
C GLY A 48 -4.79 0.84 7.37
N TYR A 49 -5.23 2.03 6.99
CA TYR A 49 -5.33 2.48 5.59
C TYR A 49 -5.13 3.99 5.48
N PRO A 50 -4.64 4.50 4.33
CA PRO A 50 -4.47 5.93 4.08
C PRO A 50 -5.80 6.63 3.77
N GLY A 51 -5.89 7.94 4.02
CA GLY A 51 -7.04 8.75 3.63
C GLY A 51 -7.23 9.97 4.51
N GLU A 52 -6.67 11.11 4.12
CA GLU A 52 -6.69 12.35 4.89
C GLU A 52 -8.12 12.82 5.25
N ALA A 53 -9.04 12.75 4.29
CA ALA A 53 -10.43 13.17 4.52
C ALA A 53 -11.12 12.34 5.62
N VAL A 54 -10.86 11.03 5.66
CA VAL A 54 -11.40 10.13 6.69
C VAL A 54 -10.78 10.45 8.05
N GLN A 55 -9.46 10.68 8.09
CA GLN A 55 -8.75 11.04 9.32
C GLN A 55 -9.30 12.34 9.92
N GLN A 56 -9.49 13.37 9.09
CA GLN A 56 -10.03 14.66 9.53
C GLN A 56 -11.48 14.53 10.02
N ALA A 57 -12.33 13.81 9.29
CA ALA A 57 -13.71 13.56 9.70
C ALA A 57 -13.80 12.80 11.02
N LEU A 58 -13.00 11.75 11.18
CA LEU A 58 -12.95 10.95 12.39
C LEU A 58 -12.40 11.75 13.58
N ALA A 59 -11.33 12.53 13.38
CA ALA A 59 -10.79 13.41 14.41
C ALA A 59 -11.80 14.43 14.90
N LYS A 60 -12.60 15.01 14.00
CA LYS A 60 -13.67 15.95 14.33
C LYS A 60 -14.76 15.26 15.15
N THR A 61 -15.30 14.14 14.67
CA THR A 61 -16.37 13.40 15.38
C THR A 61 -15.93 12.97 16.77
N LEU A 62 -14.71 12.45 16.90
CA LEU A 62 -14.15 12.05 18.20
C LEU A 62 -13.92 13.26 19.10
N GLY A 63 -13.41 14.37 18.57
CA GLY A 63 -13.22 15.61 19.32
C GLY A 63 -14.53 16.13 19.92
N GLU A 64 -15.58 16.15 19.13
CA GLU A 64 -16.94 16.56 19.57
C GLU A 64 -17.45 15.62 20.68
N SER A 65 -17.44 14.30 20.43
CA SER A 65 -17.96 13.32 21.39
C SER A 65 -17.16 13.27 22.71
N LEU A 66 -15.85 13.41 22.64
CA LEU A 66 -14.99 13.36 23.83
C LEU A 66 -15.04 14.65 24.65
N SER A 67 -15.37 15.80 24.04
CA SER A 67 -15.53 17.07 24.75
C SER A 67 -16.80 17.13 25.63
N GLU A 68 -17.75 16.22 25.41
CA GLU A 68 -18.96 16.11 26.24
C GLU A 68 -18.71 15.32 27.56
N LEU A 69 -17.53 14.71 27.70
CA LEU A 69 -17.20 13.93 28.90
C LEU A 69 -17.01 14.81 30.13
N PRO A 70 -17.48 14.37 31.31
CA PRO A 70 -17.41 15.16 32.53
C PRO A 70 -15.96 15.44 32.94
N GLY A 71 -15.64 16.70 33.22
CA GLY A 71 -14.33 17.11 33.70
C GLY A 71 -13.27 17.25 32.61
N ILE A 72 -13.63 17.17 31.33
CA ILE A 72 -12.75 17.45 30.21
C ILE A 72 -13.05 18.85 29.65
N GLU A 73 -12.02 19.68 29.56
CA GLU A 73 -12.07 21.04 29.03
C GLU A 73 -11.39 21.16 27.66
N ASN A 74 -10.42 20.30 27.40
CA ASN A 74 -9.65 20.34 26.16
C ASN A 74 -9.44 18.91 25.62
N VAL A 75 -9.75 18.72 24.34
CA VAL A 75 -9.56 17.43 23.64
C VAL A 75 -8.63 17.63 22.45
N VAL A 76 -7.62 16.77 22.35
CA VAL A 76 -6.72 16.69 21.20
C VAL A 76 -6.81 15.28 20.62
N VAL A 77 -7.25 15.19 19.38
CA VAL A 77 -7.34 13.92 18.65
C VAL A 77 -6.36 13.97 17.48
N ASP A 78 -5.40 13.05 17.51
CA ASP A 78 -4.43 12.81 16.43
C ASP A 78 -4.77 11.49 15.73
N VAL A 79 -5.15 11.56 14.46
CA VAL A 79 -5.51 10.38 13.65
C VAL A 79 -4.48 10.23 12.54
N GLY A 80 -3.56 9.29 12.74
CA GLY A 80 -2.62 8.85 11.71
C GLY A 80 -3.06 7.55 11.04
N TRP A 81 -2.21 7.04 10.17
CA TRP A 81 -2.41 5.74 9.56
C TRP A 81 -1.09 4.99 9.35
N ARG A 82 -1.18 3.69 9.30
CA ARG A 82 -0.08 2.80 8.95
C ARG A 82 -0.64 1.50 8.40
N VAL A 83 -0.35 1.22 7.14
CA VAL A 83 -0.77 -0.04 6.53
C VAL A 83 -0.09 -1.21 7.25
N PRO A 84 -0.86 -2.20 7.75
CA PRO A 84 -0.28 -3.38 8.39
C PRO A 84 0.50 -4.21 7.38
N ILE A 85 1.51 -4.93 7.86
CA ILE A 85 2.24 -5.90 7.04
C ILE A 85 1.36 -7.15 6.91
N SER A 86 1.13 -7.61 5.69
CA SER A 86 0.46 -8.88 5.45
C SER A 86 1.34 -10.01 6.00
N THR A 87 0.83 -10.71 7.01
CA THR A 87 1.45 -11.93 7.53
C THR A 87 1.16 -13.09 6.59
N GLY A 88 1.81 -13.11 5.42
CA GLY A 88 1.82 -14.28 4.55
C GLY A 88 2.54 -15.47 5.20
N SER A 89 2.37 -16.67 4.65
CA SER A 89 3.00 -17.88 5.15
C SER A 89 4.49 -17.68 5.41
N THR A 90 4.96 -18.07 6.59
CA THR A 90 6.33 -17.89 7.14
C THR A 90 7.46 -18.50 6.31
N GLU A 91 7.15 -19.20 5.25
CA GLU A 91 8.14 -19.92 4.41
C GLU A 91 8.58 -19.16 3.15
N LYS A 92 7.94 -18.01 2.83
CA LYS A 92 8.28 -17.26 1.62
C LYS A 92 9.21 -16.09 1.93
N LYS A 93 10.20 -15.90 1.05
CA LYS A 93 11.12 -14.77 1.11
C LYS A 93 10.31 -13.47 1.00
N SER A 94 10.28 -12.70 2.07
CA SER A 94 9.66 -11.37 2.06
C SER A 94 10.47 -10.40 1.22
N LEU A 95 9.80 -9.49 0.52
CA LEU A 95 10.48 -8.37 -0.13
C LEU A 95 10.84 -7.33 0.92
N GLU A 96 12.10 -6.95 0.96
CA GLU A 96 12.52 -5.85 1.81
C GLU A 96 11.80 -4.55 1.41
N ASN A 97 11.39 -3.76 2.40
CA ASN A 97 10.72 -2.47 2.21
C ASN A 97 9.37 -2.52 1.45
N VAL A 98 8.70 -3.68 1.40
CA VAL A 98 7.35 -3.83 0.84
C VAL A 98 6.44 -4.46 1.88
N ARG A 99 5.37 -3.75 2.29
CA ARG A 99 4.42 -4.23 3.29
C ARG A 99 3.43 -5.25 2.73
N ASN A 100 2.90 -4.95 1.54
CA ASN A 100 1.89 -5.78 0.91
C ASN A 100 2.14 -5.91 -0.58
N VAL A 101 1.96 -7.13 -1.11
CA VAL A 101 2.01 -7.42 -2.54
C VAL A 101 0.61 -7.77 -3.02
N ILE A 102 0.15 -7.10 -4.08
CA ILE A 102 -1.17 -7.30 -4.69
C ILE A 102 -0.98 -7.75 -6.14
N ALA A 103 -1.21 -9.02 -6.41
CA ALA A 103 -1.18 -9.54 -7.77
C ALA A 103 -2.52 -9.27 -8.48
N VAL A 104 -2.45 -8.65 -9.67
CA VAL A 104 -3.60 -8.42 -10.54
C VAL A 104 -3.49 -9.36 -11.73
N ALA A 105 -4.38 -10.31 -11.83
CA ALA A 105 -4.37 -11.36 -12.84
C ALA A 105 -5.68 -11.41 -13.63
N SER A 106 -5.63 -11.99 -14.81
CA SER A 106 -6.82 -12.23 -15.63
C SER A 106 -6.69 -13.52 -16.45
N GLY A 107 -7.80 -14.23 -16.63
CA GLY A 107 -7.83 -15.46 -17.44
C GLY A 107 -7.73 -15.21 -18.95
N LYS A 108 -7.95 -13.97 -19.42
CA LYS A 108 -7.92 -13.59 -20.83
C LYS A 108 -7.17 -12.27 -21.03
N GLY A 109 -6.50 -12.14 -22.17
CA GLY A 109 -5.94 -10.87 -22.61
C GLY A 109 -7.02 -9.86 -23.01
N GLY A 110 -6.70 -8.56 -22.95
CA GLY A 110 -7.56 -7.48 -23.44
C GLY A 110 -8.77 -7.13 -22.55
N VAL A 111 -8.85 -7.62 -21.30
CA VAL A 111 -9.96 -7.35 -20.37
C VAL A 111 -9.75 -6.15 -19.46
N GLY A 112 -8.67 -5.40 -19.64
CA GLY A 112 -8.37 -4.19 -18.85
C GLY A 112 -7.55 -4.46 -17.58
N LYS A 113 -6.88 -5.61 -17.42
CA LYS A 113 -6.04 -5.96 -16.27
C LYS A 113 -5.04 -4.85 -15.93
N SER A 114 -4.19 -4.50 -16.88
CA SER A 114 -3.14 -3.49 -16.67
C SER A 114 -3.69 -2.09 -16.44
N THR A 115 -4.83 -1.76 -17.08
CA THR A 115 -5.58 -0.53 -16.82
C THR A 115 -6.09 -0.50 -15.38
N THR A 116 -6.62 -1.60 -14.88
CA THR A 116 -7.06 -1.74 -13.48
C THR A 116 -5.88 -1.57 -12.54
N THR A 117 -4.75 -2.25 -12.81
CA THR A 117 -3.52 -2.18 -12.01
C THR A 117 -3.05 -0.74 -11.83
N VAL A 118 -2.85 -0.01 -12.94
CA VAL A 118 -2.34 1.37 -12.87
C VAL A 118 -3.32 2.32 -12.18
N ASN A 119 -4.63 2.16 -12.41
CA ASN A 119 -5.63 3.03 -11.79
C ASN A 119 -5.75 2.79 -10.27
N LEU A 120 -5.72 1.54 -9.82
CA LEU A 120 -5.71 1.22 -8.38
C LEU A 120 -4.44 1.76 -7.70
N ALA A 121 -3.29 1.57 -8.32
CA ALA A 121 -2.02 2.08 -7.81
C ALA A 121 -2.03 3.62 -7.67
N LEU A 122 -2.48 4.32 -8.72
CA LEU A 122 -2.62 5.79 -8.69
C LEU A 122 -3.65 6.27 -7.67
N ALA A 123 -4.77 5.55 -7.51
CA ALA A 123 -5.78 5.90 -6.53
C ALA A 123 -5.23 5.79 -5.10
N LEU A 124 -4.53 4.70 -4.75
CA LEU A 124 -3.91 4.55 -3.43
C LEU A 124 -2.79 5.57 -3.19
N SER A 125 -1.98 5.86 -4.21
CA SER A 125 -0.96 6.91 -4.11
C SER A 125 -1.57 8.29 -3.85
N ARG A 126 -2.71 8.62 -4.46
CA ARG A 126 -3.46 9.87 -4.19
C ARG A 126 -4.04 9.94 -2.79
N LEU A 127 -4.32 8.80 -2.17
CA LEU A 127 -4.76 8.72 -0.78
C LEU A 127 -3.58 8.85 0.21
N GLY A 128 -2.35 8.89 -0.28
CA GLY A 128 -1.13 9.09 0.51
C GLY A 128 -0.27 7.84 0.70
N ALA A 129 -0.66 6.67 0.17
CA ALA A 129 0.15 5.46 0.27
C ALA A 129 1.40 5.53 -0.62
N ASN A 130 2.48 4.91 -0.16
CA ASN A 130 3.66 4.63 -0.97
C ASN A 130 3.40 3.40 -1.84
N VAL A 131 3.36 3.58 -3.15
CA VAL A 131 2.92 2.53 -4.06
C VAL A 131 3.97 2.23 -5.12
N GLY A 132 4.14 0.93 -5.41
CA GLY A 132 4.94 0.43 -6.52
C GLY A 132 4.12 -0.37 -7.52
N ILE A 133 4.58 -0.45 -8.76
CA ILE A 133 4.07 -1.33 -9.81
C ILE A 133 5.22 -2.14 -10.39
N LEU A 134 5.09 -3.47 -10.38
CA LEU A 134 5.90 -4.39 -11.15
C LEU A 134 5.08 -4.89 -12.35
N ASP A 135 5.51 -4.56 -13.55
CA ASP A 135 4.97 -5.12 -14.78
C ASP A 135 5.59 -6.49 -15.03
N ALA A 136 4.83 -7.53 -14.73
CA ALA A 136 5.22 -8.92 -14.91
C ALA A 136 4.79 -9.50 -16.26
N ASP A 137 4.10 -8.72 -17.11
CA ASP A 137 3.75 -9.13 -18.47
C ASP A 137 4.94 -8.91 -19.41
N ILE A 138 5.88 -9.84 -19.38
CA ILE A 138 7.12 -9.77 -20.14
C ILE A 138 6.88 -9.80 -21.66
N TYR A 139 5.80 -10.43 -22.10
CA TYR A 139 5.46 -10.57 -23.51
C TYR A 139 4.80 -9.34 -24.12
N GLY A 140 4.14 -8.54 -23.27
CA GLY A 140 3.44 -7.32 -23.68
C GLY A 140 3.53 -6.23 -22.61
N PRO A 141 4.75 -5.82 -22.19
CA PRO A 141 4.91 -4.85 -21.12
C PRO A 141 4.32 -3.51 -21.54
N ASN A 142 3.38 -2.98 -20.77
CA ASN A 142 2.68 -1.75 -21.11
C ASN A 142 2.61 -0.72 -19.99
N GLN A 143 2.99 -1.07 -18.75
CA GLN A 143 2.93 -0.15 -17.62
C GLN A 143 3.85 1.07 -17.81
N ALA A 144 5.01 0.90 -18.43
CA ALA A 144 5.91 2.00 -18.78
C ALA A 144 5.22 3.05 -19.66
N GLN A 145 4.45 2.60 -20.66
CA GLN A 145 3.68 3.47 -21.56
C GLN A 145 2.50 4.12 -20.83
N MET A 146 1.74 3.35 -20.04
CA MET A 146 0.58 3.84 -19.30
C MET A 146 0.94 4.88 -18.25
N LEU A 147 2.13 4.79 -17.66
CA LEU A 147 2.69 5.76 -16.72
C LEU A 147 3.37 6.96 -17.41
N GLY A 148 3.35 7.03 -18.75
CA GLY A 148 4.04 8.09 -19.49
C GLY A 148 5.55 8.08 -19.30
N ALA A 149 6.13 6.94 -18.95
CA ALA A 149 7.55 6.76 -18.64
C ALA A 149 8.28 5.90 -19.70
N ALA A 150 7.64 5.62 -20.84
CA ALA A 150 8.28 4.92 -21.95
C ALA A 150 9.57 5.64 -22.40
N GLY A 151 10.61 4.85 -22.68
CA GLY A 151 11.94 5.37 -23.04
C GLY A 151 12.81 5.82 -21.85
N ARG A 152 12.28 5.90 -20.63
CA ARG A 152 13.12 6.06 -19.44
C ARG A 152 13.88 4.77 -19.17
N ARG A 153 15.06 4.90 -18.59
CA ARG A 153 15.88 3.75 -18.17
C ARG A 153 16.06 3.79 -16.66
N PRO A 154 15.88 2.65 -15.95
CA PRO A 154 16.20 2.55 -14.55
C PRO A 154 17.70 2.76 -14.33
N GLU A 155 18.06 3.41 -13.27
CA GLU A 155 19.46 3.53 -12.85
C GLU A 155 19.92 2.21 -12.23
N VAL A 156 21.08 1.73 -12.65
CA VAL A 156 21.74 0.55 -12.07
C VAL A 156 22.84 1.06 -11.16
N ARG A 157 22.70 0.82 -9.86
CA ARG A 157 23.62 1.33 -8.86
C ARG A 157 24.88 0.46 -8.73
N ASP A 158 24.67 -0.85 -8.85
CA ASP A 158 25.73 -1.88 -8.84
C ASP A 158 25.25 -3.09 -9.67
N GLU A 159 26.06 -4.15 -9.76
CA GLU A 159 25.74 -5.34 -10.56
C GLU A 159 24.41 -6.04 -10.16
N LYS A 160 23.82 -5.71 -9.00
CA LYS A 160 22.66 -6.40 -8.44
C LYS A 160 21.51 -5.49 -8.04
N THR A 161 21.70 -4.17 -8.06
CA THR A 161 20.71 -3.22 -7.54
C THR A 161 20.23 -2.29 -8.64
N ILE A 162 18.94 -2.33 -8.88
CA ILE A 162 18.26 -1.50 -9.87
C ILE A 162 17.33 -0.53 -9.14
N LEU A 163 17.42 0.77 -9.44
CA LEU A 163 16.49 1.75 -8.89
C LEU A 163 15.20 1.76 -9.69
N PRO A 164 14.02 1.81 -9.04
CA PRO A 164 12.76 1.89 -9.75
C PRO A 164 12.63 3.23 -10.49
N VAL A 165 11.95 3.23 -11.61
CA VAL A 165 11.57 4.46 -12.33
C VAL A 165 10.40 5.11 -11.58
N ILE A 166 10.55 6.39 -11.26
CA ILE A 166 9.48 7.15 -10.57
C ILE A 166 8.64 7.89 -11.60
N ALA A 167 7.32 7.63 -11.59
CA ALA A 167 6.35 8.34 -12.42
C ALA A 167 5.07 8.59 -11.61
N HIS A 168 4.54 9.81 -11.64
CA HIS A 168 3.33 10.21 -10.89
C HIS A 168 3.35 9.86 -9.40
N GLY A 169 4.52 9.91 -8.75
CA GLY A 169 4.69 9.52 -7.34
C GLY A 169 4.71 8.00 -7.10
N ILE A 170 4.65 7.17 -8.14
CA ILE A 170 4.70 5.71 -8.07
C ILE A 170 6.08 5.21 -8.47
N GLN A 171 6.59 4.24 -7.73
CA GLN A 171 7.77 3.46 -8.10
C GLN A 171 7.36 2.40 -9.11
N SER A 172 8.05 2.29 -10.23
CA SER A 172 7.70 1.29 -11.25
C SER A 172 8.91 0.56 -11.80
N MET A 173 8.72 -0.72 -12.11
CA MET A 173 9.68 -1.56 -12.80
C MET A 173 8.96 -2.39 -13.85
N SER A 174 9.55 -2.47 -15.04
CA SER A 174 9.01 -3.19 -16.19
C SER A 174 10.13 -3.62 -17.10
N MET A 175 9.96 -4.74 -17.77
CA MET A 175 10.82 -5.09 -18.91
C MET A 175 10.79 -4.04 -20.01
N GLY A 176 9.68 -3.31 -20.13
CA GLY A 176 9.55 -2.20 -21.07
C GLY A 176 10.56 -1.07 -20.90
N TYR A 177 11.19 -0.95 -19.73
CA TYR A 177 12.29 0.00 -19.49
C TYR A 177 13.66 -0.51 -19.96
N LEU A 178 13.81 -1.83 -20.04
CA LEU A 178 15.09 -2.49 -20.36
C LEU A 178 15.21 -2.86 -21.84
N LEU A 179 14.07 -3.05 -22.50
CA LEU A 179 14.00 -3.40 -23.91
C LEU A 179 14.15 -2.15 -24.78
N THR A 180 14.96 -2.25 -25.83
CA THR A 180 15.02 -1.26 -26.91
C THR A 180 14.21 -1.79 -28.09
N GLU A 181 13.59 -0.90 -28.88
CA GLU A 181 12.79 -1.25 -30.06
C GLU A 181 13.52 -2.17 -31.05
N ASN A 182 14.85 -2.16 -31.01
CA ASN A 182 15.71 -2.90 -31.93
C ASN A 182 16.26 -4.22 -31.35
N THR A 183 15.81 -4.67 -30.18
CA THR A 183 16.32 -5.91 -29.57
C THR A 183 15.23 -6.98 -29.65
N PRO A 184 15.20 -7.83 -30.69
CA PRO A 184 14.28 -8.96 -30.71
C PRO A 184 14.72 -9.97 -29.67
N VAL A 185 14.10 -9.96 -28.48
CA VAL A 185 14.35 -10.95 -27.45
C VAL A 185 13.26 -12.00 -27.50
N VAL A 186 13.61 -13.22 -27.89
CA VAL A 186 12.71 -14.35 -27.83
C VAL A 186 12.77 -14.94 -26.42
N TRP A 187 11.82 -14.51 -25.56
CA TRP A 187 11.68 -15.02 -24.21
C TRP A 187 11.13 -16.47 -24.25
N ARG A 188 11.90 -17.42 -23.76
CA ARG A 188 11.37 -18.75 -23.42
C ARG A 188 10.96 -18.77 -21.96
N GLY A 189 9.95 -19.58 -21.58
CA GLY A 189 9.37 -19.60 -20.24
C GLY A 189 10.38 -19.49 -19.08
N PRO A 190 11.42 -20.35 -18.98
CA PRO A 190 12.40 -20.28 -17.90
C PRO A 190 13.22 -18.99 -17.87
N MET A 191 13.50 -18.38 -19.02
CA MET A 191 14.20 -17.09 -19.10
C MET A 191 13.32 -15.94 -18.64
N ALA A 192 12.02 -15.97 -19.01
CA ALA A 192 11.05 -14.98 -18.57
C ALA A 192 10.87 -15.01 -17.04
N THR A 193 10.74 -16.20 -16.46
CA THR A 193 10.66 -16.40 -15.01
C THR A 193 11.90 -15.86 -14.28
N GLY A 194 13.10 -16.17 -14.79
CA GLY A 194 14.34 -15.66 -14.22
C GLY A 194 14.44 -14.14 -14.28
N ALA A 195 14.06 -13.54 -15.39
CA ALA A 195 14.04 -12.08 -15.55
C ALA A 195 13.05 -11.42 -14.59
N LEU A 196 11.85 -11.99 -14.41
CA LEU A 196 10.86 -11.49 -13.46
C LEU A 196 11.39 -11.53 -12.03
N GLN A 197 12.00 -12.63 -11.63
CA GLN A 197 12.62 -12.75 -10.30
C GLN A 197 13.72 -11.69 -10.11
N GLN A 198 14.55 -11.44 -11.12
CA GLN A 198 15.53 -10.37 -11.06
C GLN A 198 14.87 -9.00 -10.88
N LEU A 199 13.86 -8.67 -11.67
CA LEU A 199 13.14 -7.40 -11.54
C LEU A 199 12.48 -7.26 -10.16
N LEU A 200 11.90 -8.32 -9.62
CA LEU A 200 11.24 -8.29 -8.33
C LEU A 200 12.23 -8.09 -7.17
N PHE A 201 13.34 -8.86 -7.16
CA PHE A 201 14.26 -8.93 -6.02
C PHE A 201 15.49 -8.02 -6.15
N GLN A 202 15.87 -7.60 -7.35
CA GLN A 202 16.98 -6.66 -7.55
C GLN A 202 16.51 -5.20 -7.61
N THR A 203 15.22 -4.93 -7.77
CA THR A 203 14.69 -3.58 -7.65
C THR A 203 14.73 -3.14 -6.19
N GLN A 204 15.41 -2.03 -5.93
CA GLN A 204 15.46 -1.41 -4.61
C GLN A 204 14.17 -0.62 -4.35
N TRP A 205 13.11 -1.34 -4.00
CA TRP A 205 11.86 -0.72 -3.56
C TRP A 205 12.07 0.10 -2.29
N GLN A 206 11.44 1.27 -2.20
CA GLN A 206 11.63 2.20 -1.09
C GLN A 206 10.32 2.35 -0.33
N ASP A 207 10.27 1.74 0.87
CA ASP A 207 9.19 1.86 1.87
C ASP A 207 7.77 1.81 1.28
N LEU A 208 7.48 0.76 0.52
CA LEU A 208 6.18 0.58 -0.12
C LEU A 208 5.14 0.04 0.85
N ASP A 209 3.98 0.70 0.90
CA ASP A 209 2.79 0.16 1.53
C ASP A 209 2.16 -0.95 0.66
N TYR A 210 2.19 -0.74 -0.67
CA TYR A 210 1.64 -1.67 -1.65
C TYR A 210 2.53 -1.79 -2.88
N LEU A 211 2.83 -3.02 -3.28
CA LEU A 211 3.41 -3.35 -4.59
C LEU A 211 2.36 -4.08 -5.42
N PHE A 212 1.88 -3.44 -6.48
CA PHE A 212 1.03 -4.09 -7.47
C PHE A 212 1.88 -4.86 -8.46
N VAL A 213 1.53 -6.13 -8.67
CA VAL A 213 2.15 -6.97 -9.69
C VAL A 213 1.15 -7.18 -10.81
N ASP A 214 1.40 -6.57 -11.97
CA ASP A 214 0.60 -6.73 -13.17
C ASP A 214 0.98 -8.03 -13.88
N MET A 215 0.24 -9.09 -13.61
CA MET A 215 0.53 -10.46 -14.06
C MET A 215 0.26 -10.61 -15.57
N PRO A 216 0.94 -11.52 -16.29
CA PRO A 216 0.56 -11.86 -17.66
C PRO A 216 -0.83 -12.50 -17.69
N PRO A 217 -1.57 -12.41 -18.82
CA PRO A 217 -2.84 -13.10 -18.97
C PRO A 217 -2.66 -14.62 -19.03
N GLY A 218 -3.68 -15.36 -18.61
CA GLY A 218 -3.69 -16.83 -18.68
C GLY A 218 -3.22 -17.53 -17.40
N THR A 219 -2.76 -18.77 -17.54
CA THR A 219 -2.37 -19.67 -16.42
C THR A 219 -0.96 -20.24 -16.60
N GLY A 220 -0.05 -19.46 -17.15
CA GLY A 220 1.33 -19.90 -17.44
C GLY A 220 2.24 -19.99 -16.21
N ASP A 221 3.46 -20.48 -16.42
CA ASP A 221 4.48 -20.73 -15.36
C ASP A 221 4.85 -19.48 -14.55
N ILE A 222 4.71 -18.31 -15.13
CA ILE A 222 4.98 -17.02 -14.45
C ILE A 222 4.04 -16.81 -13.24
N GLN A 223 2.81 -17.35 -13.31
CA GLN A 223 1.84 -17.23 -12.21
C GLN A 223 2.17 -18.14 -11.03
N LEU A 224 3.01 -19.14 -11.22
CA LEU A 224 3.45 -20.09 -10.19
C LEU A 224 4.76 -19.66 -9.52
N THR A 225 5.40 -18.61 -10.03
CA THR A 225 6.69 -18.10 -9.55
C THR A 225 6.51 -17.05 -8.45
#